data_2f4bb038609266d4db7a6d83ea637737
#
_entry.id   2f4bb038609266d4db7a6d83ea637737
#
_cell.length_a   1.000
_cell.length_b   1.000
_cell.length_c   1.000
_cell.angle_alpha   90.00
_cell.angle_beta   90.00
_cell.angle_gamma   90.00
#
_symmetry.space_group_name_H-M   'P 1'
#
loop_
_entity.id
_entity.type
_entity.pdbx_description
1 polymer ?
#
loop_
_entity_poly.entity_id
_entity_poly.type
_entity_poly.pdbx_seq_one_letter_code
_entity_poly.pdbx_strand_id
1 'polypeptide(L)'
;MSSPDFLLCSAVCLIVISLISAPGAATYAGDKPLSQAYQGKVRGGYLFTLANGSYSGSMNAGSTYTTTVFPELPEGADPIYHRIYLYWSWSKKGQAAIYPTMDVQVVPIEEGSSPVFRDRYLDNKGFASQNDFYSGMDSYVLPDGMHMTEPFTVRVVNAGENGTSFAIQGVGFLAVYSIPEGMQKEIRVMEGADMLYSRYGITPEMATSRIEFPGTVTMEGVRDAELFLVAPSGGYSLSGIPEMNRLYFNRGDEGAVPVVLRPVVHILFPSFSGKTWTDIFSTTELQQIGTDKREVKSFLRPGGNRAEIQDNGDYLQLTNAVLEVNYGE
;
A
#
# COMPACT_ATOMS: atom_id res chain seq x y z
N MET A 1 -1.18 60.73 21.38
CA MET A 1 -2.54 60.22 21.16
C MET A 1 -2.41 59.03 20.18
N SER A 2 -2.43 57.81 20.69
CA SER A 2 -2.44 56.62 19.88
C SER A 2 -3.89 56.29 19.48
N SER A 3 -4.17 56.24 18.20
CA SER A 3 -5.51 56.00 17.68
C SER A 3 -5.96 54.56 18.03
N PRO A 4 -7.21 54.36 18.46
CA PRO A 4 -7.73 53.02 18.79
C PRO A 4 -7.74 52.05 17.62
N ASP A 5 -7.68 52.55 16.39
CA ASP A 5 -7.67 51.74 15.19
C ASP A 5 -6.38 50.94 14.97
N PHE A 6 -5.25 51.45 15.51
CA PHE A 6 -3.96 50.74 15.43
C PHE A 6 -3.89 49.51 16.34
N LEU A 7 -4.54 49.59 17.51
CA LEU A 7 -4.63 48.47 18.45
C LEU A 7 -5.56 47.35 17.94
N LEU A 8 -6.64 47.73 17.24
CA LEU A 8 -7.58 46.76 16.70
C LEU A 8 -6.96 45.97 15.51
N CYS A 9 -6.22 46.64 14.62
CA CYS A 9 -5.51 46.02 13.54
C CYS A 9 -4.41 45.04 14.01
N SER A 10 -3.66 45.42 15.04
CA SER A 10 -2.62 44.58 15.64
C SER A 10 -3.19 43.33 16.34
N ALA A 11 -4.35 43.47 17.01
CA ALA A 11 -5.02 42.33 17.64
C ALA A 11 -5.60 41.35 16.61
N VAL A 12 -6.17 41.85 15.51
CA VAL A 12 -6.69 41.01 14.41
C VAL A 12 -5.54 40.28 13.66
N CYS A 13 -4.41 40.95 13.40
CA CYS A 13 -3.24 40.32 12.81
C CYS A 13 -2.63 39.23 13.72
N LEU A 14 -2.59 39.43 15.05
CA LEU A 14 -2.10 38.41 15.98
C LEU A 14 -3.04 37.20 16.08
N ILE A 15 -4.34 37.40 15.98
CA ILE A 15 -5.32 36.31 15.96
C ILE A 15 -5.24 35.53 14.66
N VAL A 16 -5.03 36.17 13.50
CA VAL A 16 -4.88 35.52 12.21
C VAL A 16 -3.55 34.74 12.12
N ILE A 17 -2.46 35.28 12.70
CA ILE A 17 -1.16 34.58 12.72
C ILE A 17 -1.19 33.38 13.69
N SER A 18 -1.93 33.42 14.77
CA SER A 18 -2.08 32.29 15.69
C SER A 18 -2.98 31.17 15.13
N LEU A 19 -3.77 31.43 14.11
CA LEU A 19 -4.58 30.42 13.42
C LEU A 19 -3.80 29.68 12.29
N ILE A 20 -2.62 30.18 11.89
CA ILE A 20 -1.84 29.61 10.78
C ILE A 20 -0.74 28.65 11.26
N SER A 21 -0.50 28.52 12.55
CA SER A 21 0.61 27.72 13.09
C SER A 21 0.21 26.69 14.15
N ALA A 22 -0.95 26.04 14.01
CA ALA A 22 -1.06 24.71 14.55
C ALA A 22 -0.27 23.79 13.61
N PRO A 23 0.84 23.14 14.04
CA PRO A 23 1.33 21.99 13.28
C PRO A 23 0.15 21.05 13.19
N GLY A 24 -0.33 20.80 11.96
CA GLY A 24 -1.41 19.85 11.74
C GLY A 24 -0.99 18.56 12.44
N ALA A 25 -1.72 18.17 13.49
CA ALA A 25 -1.51 16.88 14.10
C ALA A 25 -1.57 15.86 12.96
N ALA A 26 -0.56 15.01 12.85
CA ALA A 26 -0.58 13.91 11.90
C ALA A 26 -1.89 13.16 12.11
N THR A 27 -2.62 12.94 11.03
CA THR A 27 -3.96 12.32 11.07
C THR A 27 -3.95 11.05 10.24
N TYR A 28 -4.86 10.14 10.49
CA TYR A 28 -5.05 8.93 9.68
C TYR A 28 -5.77 9.23 8.34
N ALA A 29 -5.48 10.36 7.73
CA ALA A 29 -6.01 10.76 6.44
C ALA A 29 -5.16 10.19 5.29
N GLY A 30 -5.75 9.98 4.11
CA GLY A 30 -5.04 9.56 2.91
C GLY A 30 -4.22 10.71 2.33
N ASP A 31 -2.99 10.88 2.78
CA ASP A 31 -2.10 11.96 2.38
C ASP A 31 -0.73 11.51 1.85
N LYS A 32 -0.47 10.19 1.82
CA LYS A 32 0.77 9.59 1.31
C LYS A 32 0.49 8.63 0.15
N PRO A 33 0.21 9.16 -1.06
CA PRO A 33 -0.10 8.33 -2.22
C PRO A 33 1.07 7.39 -2.53
N LEU A 34 0.74 6.19 -3.02
CA LEU A 34 1.74 5.25 -3.49
C LEU A 34 2.47 5.82 -4.72
N SER A 35 3.76 5.49 -4.84
CA SER A 35 4.62 5.87 -5.94
C SER A 35 4.89 4.69 -6.88
N GLN A 36 5.17 4.98 -8.15
CA GLN A 36 5.48 3.94 -9.12
C GLN A 36 6.89 3.40 -8.89
N ALA A 37 6.97 2.09 -8.62
CA ALA A 37 8.23 1.37 -8.45
C ALA A 37 8.67 0.63 -9.72
N TYR A 38 7.70 0.18 -10.53
CA TYR A 38 7.95 -0.49 -11.80
C TYR A 38 6.84 -0.20 -12.81
N GLN A 39 7.24 -0.10 -14.09
CA GLN A 39 6.33 -0.15 -15.23
C GLN A 39 7.03 -0.82 -16.40
N GLY A 40 6.40 -1.78 -17.03
CA GLY A 40 6.95 -2.47 -18.19
C GLY A 40 5.92 -3.27 -18.99
N LYS A 41 6.26 -3.55 -20.25
CA LYS A 41 5.56 -4.52 -21.09
C LYS A 41 6.38 -5.79 -21.12
N VAL A 42 5.78 -6.90 -20.76
CA VAL A 42 6.43 -8.21 -20.67
C VAL A 42 5.61 -9.26 -21.40
N ARG A 43 6.28 -10.30 -21.90
CA ARG A 43 5.63 -11.56 -22.27
C ARG A 43 5.71 -12.48 -21.06
N GLY A 44 4.68 -12.51 -20.22
CA GLY A 44 4.71 -13.23 -18.95
C GLY A 44 3.66 -12.73 -17.99
N GLY A 45 4.06 -12.28 -16.80
CA GLY A 45 3.13 -11.82 -15.79
C GLY A 45 3.81 -11.29 -14.53
N TYR A 46 3.02 -11.20 -13.47
CA TYR A 46 3.54 -11.00 -12.13
C TYR A 46 3.08 -12.11 -11.19
N LEU A 47 3.83 -12.32 -10.15
CA LEU A 47 3.49 -13.14 -8.99
C LEU A 47 3.56 -12.26 -7.74
N PHE A 48 2.56 -12.36 -6.89
CA PHE A 48 2.64 -11.90 -5.50
C PHE A 48 2.29 -13.06 -4.58
N THR A 49 3.13 -13.30 -3.58
CA THR A 49 2.86 -14.31 -2.55
C THR A 49 3.24 -13.78 -1.18
N LEU A 50 2.51 -14.19 -0.16
CA LEU A 50 2.87 -13.96 1.24
C LEU A 50 3.67 -15.16 1.75
N ALA A 51 4.71 -14.87 2.55
CA ALA A 51 5.44 -15.92 3.26
C ALA A 51 4.51 -16.68 4.22
N ASN A 52 4.89 -17.88 4.62
CA ASN A 52 4.07 -18.76 5.47
C ASN A 52 4.09 -18.41 6.96
N GLY A 53 4.76 -17.32 7.36
CA GLY A 53 4.85 -16.88 8.75
C GLY A 53 3.55 -16.26 9.26
N SER A 54 3.44 -16.20 10.59
CA SER A 54 2.36 -15.48 11.28
C SER A 54 2.82 -14.08 11.70
N TYR A 55 1.88 -13.27 12.18
CA TYR A 55 2.20 -12.03 12.89
C TYR A 55 3.21 -12.30 14.03
N SER A 56 4.30 -11.53 14.08
CA SER A 56 5.42 -11.79 15.00
C SER A 56 5.10 -11.51 16.48
N GLY A 57 4.03 -10.74 16.73
CA GLY A 57 3.90 -10.07 18.02
C GLY A 57 5.02 -9.02 18.20
N SER A 58 5.17 -8.52 19.42
CA SER A 58 6.22 -7.53 19.74
C SER A 58 7.61 -8.16 19.75
N MET A 59 8.46 -7.73 18.84
CA MET A 59 9.87 -8.10 18.74
C MET A 59 10.72 -7.09 19.50
N ASN A 60 11.22 -7.48 20.66
CA ASN A 60 12.17 -6.66 21.42
C ASN A 60 13.59 -6.72 20.80
N ALA A 61 14.47 -5.82 21.23
CA ALA A 61 15.88 -5.82 20.81
C ALA A 61 16.51 -7.21 20.90
N GLY A 62 17.14 -7.67 19.83
CA GLY A 62 17.74 -9.00 19.69
C GLY A 62 16.76 -10.12 19.33
N SER A 63 15.44 -9.88 19.32
CA SER A 63 14.47 -10.88 18.88
C SER A 63 14.59 -11.15 17.38
N THR A 64 14.34 -12.41 17.01
CA THR A 64 14.38 -12.88 15.62
C THR A 64 13.01 -13.35 15.17
N TYR A 65 12.62 -12.96 13.97
CA TYR A 65 11.48 -13.48 13.22
C TYR A 65 11.99 -14.25 12.00
N THR A 66 11.42 -15.41 11.72
CA THR A 66 11.81 -16.24 10.57
C THR A 66 10.57 -16.75 9.87
N THR A 67 10.56 -16.65 8.55
CA THR A 67 9.45 -17.12 7.71
C THR A 67 9.98 -17.59 6.36
N THR A 68 9.20 -18.44 5.67
CA THR A 68 9.57 -18.98 4.35
C THR A 68 8.64 -18.45 3.28
N VAL A 69 9.21 -17.96 2.20
CA VAL A 69 8.54 -17.59 0.96
C VAL A 69 8.55 -18.80 0.03
N PHE A 70 7.41 -19.08 -0.60
CA PHE A 70 7.25 -20.09 -1.63
C PHE A 70 6.92 -19.39 -2.95
N PRO A 71 7.92 -19.02 -3.75
CA PRO A 71 7.69 -18.36 -5.03
C PRO A 71 7.26 -19.44 -6.05
N GLU A 72 6.00 -19.43 -6.41
CA GLU A 72 5.44 -20.35 -7.42
C GLU A 72 5.55 -19.74 -8.83
N LEU A 73 6.77 -19.38 -9.23
CA LEU A 73 7.00 -18.90 -10.59
C LEU A 73 6.80 -20.03 -11.61
N PRO A 74 6.19 -19.75 -12.77
CA PRO A 74 6.08 -20.72 -13.85
C PRO A 74 7.45 -21.26 -14.29
N GLU A 75 7.48 -22.49 -14.78
CA GLU A 75 8.68 -23.08 -15.36
C GLU A 75 9.18 -22.21 -16.55
N GLY A 76 10.47 -21.97 -16.61
CA GLY A 76 11.09 -21.11 -17.62
C GLY A 76 10.86 -19.61 -17.44
N ALA A 77 10.28 -19.20 -16.31
CA ALA A 77 10.14 -17.78 -15.99
C ALA A 77 11.51 -17.13 -15.70
N ASP A 78 11.72 -15.97 -16.31
CA ASP A 78 12.89 -15.10 -16.09
C ASP A 78 12.43 -13.85 -15.33
N PRO A 79 12.75 -13.71 -14.03
CA PRO A 79 12.38 -12.54 -13.23
C PRO A 79 13.13 -11.29 -13.68
N ILE A 80 12.40 -10.25 -14.10
CA ILE A 80 12.94 -8.96 -14.55
C ILE A 80 12.78 -7.84 -13.53
N TYR A 81 11.91 -8.02 -12.56
CA TYR A 81 11.73 -7.15 -11.41
C TYR A 81 11.27 -8.00 -10.24
N HIS A 82 11.86 -7.81 -9.07
CA HIS A 82 11.46 -8.54 -7.87
C HIS A 82 11.72 -7.74 -6.60
N ARG A 83 10.89 -8.00 -5.59
CA ARG A 83 10.97 -7.36 -4.27
C ARG A 83 10.56 -8.32 -3.17
N ILE A 84 11.25 -8.21 -2.02
CA ILE A 84 10.73 -8.66 -0.73
C ILE A 84 10.22 -7.43 0.00
N TYR A 85 9.02 -7.52 0.56
CA TYR A 85 8.41 -6.51 1.39
C TYR A 85 8.29 -6.99 2.82
N LEU A 86 8.84 -6.21 3.76
CA LEU A 86 8.62 -6.42 5.18
C LEU A 86 7.58 -5.40 5.66
N TYR A 87 6.39 -5.87 6.02
CA TYR A 87 5.33 -5.04 6.58
C TYR A 87 5.47 -5.01 8.09
N TRP A 88 5.73 -3.82 8.64
CA TRP A 88 6.00 -3.66 10.05
C TRP A 88 5.14 -2.56 10.69
N SER A 89 4.89 -2.68 12.00
CA SER A 89 4.08 -1.75 12.77
C SER A 89 4.57 -1.62 14.21
N TRP A 90 4.01 -0.67 14.94
CA TRP A 90 4.23 -0.48 16.38
C TRP A 90 5.69 -0.23 16.75
N SER A 91 6.45 0.44 15.88
CA SER A 91 7.88 0.68 16.12
C SER A 91 8.11 1.79 17.13
N LYS A 92 8.77 1.45 18.23
CA LYS A 92 9.00 2.35 19.37
C LYS A 92 10.26 2.01 20.16
N LYS A 93 10.72 3.01 20.97
CA LYS A 93 11.67 2.83 22.07
C LYS A 93 11.04 3.38 23.35
N GLY A 94 10.69 2.50 24.29
CA GLY A 94 9.87 2.87 25.43
C GLY A 94 8.50 3.40 24.99
N GLN A 95 8.22 4.70 25.20
CA GLN A 95 6.99 5.38 24.76
C GLN A 95 7.18 6.27 23.53
N ALA A 96 8.39 6.35 22.97
CA ALA A 96 8.67 7.19 21.82
C ALA A 96 8.59 6.38 20.52
N ALA A 97 7.86 6.88 19.52
CA ALA A 97 7.88 6.32 18.17
C ALA A 97 9.26 6.50 17.55
N ILE A 98 9.81 5.45 16.97
CA ILE A 98 11.08 5.45 16.26
C ILE A 98 10.99 4.61 14.99
N TYR A 99 11.94 4.78 14.08
CA TYR A 99 12.10 3.86 12.96
C TYR A 99 12.79 2.58 13.40
N PRO A 100 12.35 1.39 12.95
CA PRO A 100 12.98 0.14 13.33
C PRO A 100 14.37 0.03 12.71
N THR A 101 15.30 -0.55 13.47
CA THR A 101 16.59 -1.01 12.95
C THR A 101 16.50 -2.52 12.79
N MET A 102 16.54 -2.99 11.55
CA MET A 102 16.38 -4.40 11.20
C MET A 102 17.65 -4.92 10.52
N ASP A 103 18.13 -6.10 10.95
CA ASP A 103 19.06 -6.92 10.18
C ASP A 103 18.24 -7.98 9.45
N VAL A 104 18.31 -7.98 8.12
CA VAL A 104 17.51 -8.84 7.24
C VAL A 104 18.42 -9.76 6.46
N GLN A 105 18.15 -11.05 6.54
CA GLN A 105 18.88 -12.11 5.87
C GLN A 105 17.90 -12.95 5.06
N VAL A 106 18.36 -13.43 3.91
CA VAL A 106 17.59 -14.36 3.07
C VAL A 106 18.43 -15.62 2.86
N VAL A 107 17.84 -16.79 3.11
CA VAL A 107 18.49 -18.09 3.04
C VAL A 107 17.63 -19.03 2.16
N PRO A 108 18.15 -19.77 1.18
CA PRO A 108 19.57 -19.90 0.84
C PRO A 108 20.04 -18.73 -0.01
N ILE A 109 21.11 -18.10 0.41
CA ILE A 109 21.91 -17.20 -0.39
C ILE A 109 23.34 -17.72 -0.26
N GLU A 110 24.10 -17.68 -1.33
CA GLU A 110 25.54 -18.00 -1.28
C GLU A 110 26.23 -17.21 -0.17
N GLU A 111 27.19 -17.83 0.49
CA GLU A 111 27.92 -17.24 1.62
C GLU A 111 28.39 -15.81 1.27
N GLY A 112 27.89 -14.81 2.01
CA GLY A 112 28.25 -13.40 1.82
C GLY A 112 27.23 -12.55 1.05
N SER A 113 26.14 -13.11 0.55
CA SER A 113 25.08 -12.32 -0.11
C SER A 113 23.94 -11.99 0.85
N SER A 114 23.61 -10.72 0.98
CA SER A 114 22.44 -10.25 1.72
C SER A 114 21.49 -9.54 0.78
N PRO A 115 20.17 -9.54 1.04
CA PRO A 115 19.25 -8.76 0.24
C PRO A 115 19.59 -7.28 0.35
N VAL A 116 19.52 -6.58 -0.78
CA VAL A 116 19.87 -5.16 -0.83
C VAL A 116 18.63 -4.36 -0.39
N PHE A 117 18.77 -3.61 0.71
CA PHE A 117 17.76 -2.64 1.11
C PHE A 117 17.55 -1.62 -0.02
N ARG A 118 16.32 -1.42 -0.43
CA ARG A 118 15.97 -0.51 -1.52
C ARG A 118 15.36 0.78 -0.99
N ASP A 119 14.21 0.67 -0.33
CA ASP A 119 13.45 1.80 0.13
C ASP A 119 12.73 1.47 1.44
N ARG A 120 12.48 2.49 2.24
CA ARG A 120 11.59 2.47 3.39
C ARG A 120 10.43 3.41 3.15
N TYR A 121 9.26 2.85 3.05
CA TYR A 121 8.00 3.59 3.02
C TYR A 121 7.44 3.63 4.43
N LEU A 122 7.09 4.80 4.91
CA LEU A 122 6.65 4.95 6.28
C LEU A 122 5.53 5.97 6.39
N ASP A 123 4.64 5.67 7.31
CA ASP A 123 3.66 6.59 7.78
C ASP A 123 3.83 6.79 9.28
N ASN A 124 4.12 8.01 9.68
CA ASN A 124 4.27 8.42 11.06
C ASN A 124 3.02 9.13 11.58
N LYS A 125 1.92 9.02 10.85
CA LYS A 125 0.62 9.46 11.34
C LYS A 125 0.26 8.65 12.56
N GLY A 126 -0.24 9.31 13.55
CA GLY A 126 -0.70 8.72 14.75
C GLY A 126 -1.83 9.57 15.32
N PHE A 127 -2.55 8.98 16.22
CA PHE A 127 -3.45 9.69 17.10
C PHE A 127 -2.62 10.11 18.31
N ALA A 128 -2.61 11.37 18.72
CA ALA A 128 -1.86 11.87 19.87
C ALA A 128 -2.28 11.17 21.17
N SER A 129 -1.98 9.90 21.26
CA SER A 129 -2.33 8.98 22.32
C SER A 129 -1.17 8.02 22.61
N GLN A 130 -1.38 7.11 23.55
CA GLN A 130 -0.39 6.10 23.95
C GLN A 130 -0.02 5.10 22.86
N ASN A 131 -0.65 5.16 21.67
CA ASN A 131 -0.50 4.20 20.58
C ASN A 131 0.06 4.82 19.29
N ASP A 132 0.65 6.01 19.35
CA ASP A 132 1.24 6.68 18.21
C ASP A 132 2.63 6.12 17.90
N PHE A 133 2.67 4.93 17.30
CA PHE A 133 3.91 4.30 16.90
C PHE A 133 4.04 4.26 15.39
N TYR A 134 5.27 4.31 14.91
CA TYR A 134 5.52 4.27 13.48
C TYR A 134 5.19 2.91 12.89
N SER A 135 4.69 2.94 11.67
CA SER A 135 4.40 1.78 10.84
C SER A 135 4.94 2.01 9.44
N GLY A 136 5.16 0.94 8.70
CA GLY A 136 5.68 1.08 7.36
C GLY A 136 5.91 -0.24 6.64
N MET A 137 6.58 -0.10 5.50
CA MET A 137 7.03 -1.21 4.66
C MET A 137 8.49 -0.96 4.25
N ASP A 138 9.34 -1.93 4.48
CA ASP A 138 10.70 -1.95 3.92
C ASP A 138 10.72 -2.83 2.68
N SER A 139 11.34 -2.34 1.62
CA SER A 139 11.50 -3.01 0.33
C SER A 139 12.95 -3.42 0.12
N TYR A 140 13.17 -4.69 -0.28
CA TYR A 140 14.48 -5.27 -0.53
C TYR A 140 14.53 -5.91 -1.91
N VAL A 141 15.70 -5.80 -2.57
CA VAL A 141 16.01 -6.53 -3.80
C VAL A 141 16.78 -7.80 -3.43
N LEU A 142 16.38 -8.93 -4.00
CA LEU A 142 17.14 -10.16 -3.87
C LEU A 142 18.41 -10.06 -4.71
N PRO A 143 19.52 -10.67 -4.27
CA PRO A 143 20.76 -10.73 -5.05
C PRO A 143 20.55 -11.41 -6.41
N ASP A 144 21.31 -10.97 -7.41
CA ASP A 144 21.39 -11.61 -8.70
C ASP A 144 21.88 -13.07 -8.55
N GLY A 145 21.32 -13.97 -9.38
CA GLY A 145 21.66 -15.40 -9.35
C GLY A 145 20.89 -16.23 -8.33
N MET A 146 20.03 -15.63 -7.53
CA MET A 146 19.15 -16.39 -6.66
C MET A 146 18.09 -17.15 -7.46
N HIS A 147 17.94 -18.45 -7.21
CA HIS A 147 16.88 -19.26 -7.81
C HIS A 147 15.52 -18.93 -7.21
N MET A 148 14.81 -17.99 -7.82
CA MET A 148 13.51 -17.52 -7.34
C MET A 148 12.36 -18.51 -7.61
N THR A 149 12.65 -19.67 -8.13
CA THR A 149 11.71 -20.79 -8.29
C THR A 149 11.69 -21.73 -7.08
N GLU A 150 12.65 -21.61 -6.18
CA GLU A 150 12.78 -22.43 -4.99
C GLU A 150 12.37 -21.66 -3.73
N PRO A 151 11.83 -22.36 -2.70
CA PRO A 151 11.54 -21.74 -1.44
C PRO A 151 12.79 -21.13 -0.78
N PHE A 152 12.63 -19.94 -0.19
CA PHE A 152 13.69 -19.29 0.56
C PHE A 152 13.18 -18.74 1.89
N THR A 153 14.07 -18.67 2.87
CA THR A 153 13.75 -18.19 4.22
C THR A 153 14.18 -16.74 4.38
N VAL A 154 13.29 -15.91 4.92
CA VAL A 154 13.57 -14.54 5.35
C VAL A 154 13.70 -14.53 6.87
N ARG A 155 14.83 -14.06 7.35
CA ARG A 155 15.12 -13.86 8.76
C ARG A 155 15.28 -12.38 9.07
N VAL A 156 14.54 -11.88 10.06
CA VAL A 156 14.57 -10.48 10.50
C VAL A 156 14.95 -10.44 11.96
N VAL A 157 15.98 -9.68 12.29
CA VAL A 157 16.42 -9.45 13.67
C VAL A 157 16.13 -7.98 14.03
N ASN A 158 15.56 -7.74 15.20
CA ASN A 158 15.54 -6.40 15.76
C ASN A 158 16.96 -6.03 16.23
N ALA A 159 17.70 -5.32 15.40
CA ALA A 159 19.06 -4.85 15.65
C ALA A 159 19.12 -3.50 16.36
N GLY A 160 17.98 -3.00 16.85
CA GLY A 160 17.91 -1.76 17.61
C GLY A 160 18.45 -1.88 19.03
N GLU A 161 18.62 -0.75 19.67
CA GLU A 161 19.09 -0.67 21.07
C GLU A 161 18.08 -1.27 22.06
N ASN A 162 18.54 -1.55 23.28
CA ASN A 162 17.66 -1.97 24.36
C ASN A 162 16.46 -1.03 24.56
N GLY A 163 15.28 -1.61 24.73
CA GLY A 163 14.01 -0.90 24.87
C GLY A 163 13.33 -0.57 23.53
N THR A 164 13.94 -0.93 22.40
CA THR A 164 13.26 -0.87 21.09
C THR A 164 12.34 -2.07 20.90
N SER A 165 11.22 -1.85 20.25
CA SER A 165 10.34 -2.93 19.81
C SER A 165 9.58 -2.51 18.54
N PHE A 166 9.24 -3.48 17.73
CA PHE A 166 8.29 -3.39 16.62
C PHE A 166 7.63 -4.74 16.37
N ALA A 167 6.70 -4.81 15.47
CA ALA A 167 6.08 -6.06 15.05
C ALA A 167 6.20 -6.22 13.53
N ILE A 168 6.45 -7.44 13.06
CA ILE A 168 6.30 -7.82 11.66
C ILE A 168 4.88 -8.34 11.46
N GLN A 169 4.12 -7.69 10.59
CA GLN A 169 2.76 -8.10 10.22
C GLN A 169 2.79 -9.25 9.22
N GLY A 170 3.78 -9.26 8.35
CA GLY A 170 4.04 -10.31 7.38
C GLY A 170 5.17 -9.93 6.44
N VAL A 171 5.49 -10.88 5.54
CA VAL A 171 6.49 -10.73 4.48
C VAL A 171 5.83 -11.05 3.16
N GLY A 172 5.92 -10.13 2.19
CA GLY A 172 5.46 -10.34 0.82
C GLY A 172 6.63 -10.52 -0.15
N PHE A 173 6.41 -11.28 -1.19
CA PHE A 173 7.31 -11.37 -2.34
C PHE A 173 6.55 -11.04 -3.61
N LEU A 174 7.10 -10.14 -4.40
CA LEU A 174 6.58 -9.78 -5.72
C LEU A 174 7.66 -10.02 -6.77
N ALA A 175 7.30 -10.66 -7.87
CA ALA A 175 8.13 -10.77 -9.06
C ALA A 175 7.33 -10.43 -10.31
N VAL A 176 7.91 -9.64 -11.21
CA VAL A 176 7.47 -9.53 -12.61
C VAL A 176 8.43 -10.36 -13.44
N TYR A 177 7.90 -11.22 -14.29
CA TYR A 177 8.69 -12.19 -15.04
C TYR A 177 8.30 -12.24 -16.51
N SER A 178 9.23 -12.69 -17.34
CA SER A 178 8.98 -13.06 -18.72
C SER A 178 9.03 -14.57 -18.91
N ILE A 179 8.27 -15.07 -19.88
CA ILE A 179 8.36 -16.44 -20.41
C ILE A 179 8.25 -16.38 -21.94
N PRO A 180 9.03 -17.22 -22.68
CA PRO A 180 9.13 -17.13 -24.14
C PRO A 180 7.77 -17.14 -24.87
N GLU A 181 6.86 -17.99 -24.47
CA GLU A 181 5.52 -18.15 -25.06
C GLU A 181 4.43 -17.41 -24.27
N GLY A 182 4.81 -16.44 -23.43
CA GLY A 182 3.89 -15.68 -22.59
C GLY A 182 3.04 -14.68 -23.39
N MET A 183 1.82 -14.43 -22.91
CA MET A 183 0.99 -13.35 -23.43
C MET A 183 1.63 -11.99 -23.11
N GLN A 184 1.44 -11.03 -24.01
CA GLN A 184 1.90 -9.66 -23.76
C GLN A 184 1.05 -8.99 -22.67
N LYS A 185 1.71 -8.46 -21.68
CA LYS A 185 1.10 -7.75 -20.56
C LYS A 185 1.81 -6.43 -20.30
N GLU A 186 1.07 -5.43 -19.87
CA GLU A 186 1.61 -4.22 -19.27
C GLU A 186 1.38 -4.28 -17.77
N ILE A 187 2.45 -4.14 -16.99
CA ILE A 187 2.41 -4.26 -15.54
C ILE A 187 2.93 -2.97 -14.93
N ARG A 188 2.19 -2.44 -13.97
CA ARG A 188 2.56 -1.27 -13.17
C ARG A 188 2.51 -1.65 -11.71
N VAL A 189 3.63 -1.50 -11.00
CA VAL A 189 3.76 -1.76 -9.57
C VAL A 189 3.89 -0.43 -8.84
N MET A 190 3.04 -0.24 -7.86
CA MET A 190 3.03 0.92 -6.98
C MET A 190 3.43 0.49 -5.57
N GLU A 191 4.25 1.29 -4.91
CA GLU A 191 4.75 1.07 -3.55
C GLU A 191 4.56 2.31 -2.69
N GLY A 192 4.31 2.12 -1.40
CA GLY A 192 4.15 3.20 -0.44
C GLY A 192 3.79 2.71 0.95
N ALA A 193 3.36 3.63 1.80
CA ALA A 193 2.76 3.32 3.09
C ALA A 193 1.84 4.49 3.47
N ASP A 194 0.53 4.27 3.41
CA ASP A 194 -0.48 5.26 3.76
C ASP A 194 -1.47 4.65 4.75
N MET A 195 -1.43 5.14 5.98
CA MET A 195 -2.25 4.62 7.07
C MET A 195 -3.57 5.36 7.13
N LEU A 196 -4.65 4.62 7.10
CA LEU A 196 -6.02 5.12 7.05
C LEU A 196 -6.81 4.64 8.27
N TYR A 197 -7.56 5.56 8.88
CA TYR A 197 -8.50 5.22 9.94
C TYR A 197 -9.58 6.29 10.10
N SER A 198 -10.79 5.99 9.70
CA SER A 198 -11.93 6.91 9.74
C SER A 198 -12.59 6.95 11.11
N ARG A 199 -11.82 7.40 12.12
CA ARG A 199 -12.29 7.64 13.49
C ARG A 199 -11.65 8.89 14.07
N TYR A 200 -12.02 9.25 15.26
CA TYR A 200 -11.44 10.38 16.00
C TYR A 200 -11.48 11.70 15.24
N GLY A 201 -12.60 11.97 14.55
CA GLY A 201 -12.81 13.18 13.78
C GLY A 201 -12.34 13.12 12.32
N ILE A 202 -11.74 12.00 11.90
CA ILE A 202 -11.42 11.72 10.49
C ILE A 202 -12.65 11.08 9.84
N THR A 203 -13.15 11.70 8.78
CA THR A 203 -14.26 11.13 8.00
C THR A 203 -13.74 10.09 7.00
N PRO A 204 -14.59 9.17 6.49
CA PRO A 204 -14.19 8.25 5.43
C PRO A 204 -13.59 8.95 4.20
N GLU A 205 -14.11 10.12 3.83
CA GLU A 205 -13.58 10.92 2.70
C GLU A 205 -12.17 11.42 2.97
N MET A 206 -11.85 11.78 4.22
CA MET A 206 -10.49 12.16 4.63
C MET A 206 -9.59 10.92 4.69
N ALA A 207 -10.10 9.79 5.19
CA ALA A 207 -9.40 8.51 5.24
C ALA A 207 -9.47 7.77 3.89
N THR A 208 -9.15 8.49 2.81
CA THR A 208 -9.16 7.94 1.45
C THR A 208 -7.80 8.15 0.81
N SER A 209 -7.08 7.05 0.58
CA SER A 209 -5.81 7.06 -0.16
C SER A 209 -6.06 6.93 -1.64
N ARG A 210 -5.23 7.61 -2.44
CA ARG A 210 -5.31 7.60 -3.90
C ARG A 210 -4.05 6.98 -4.50
N ILE A 211 -4.25 6.10 -5.47
CA ILE A 211 -3.20 5.49 -6.28
C ILE A 211 -3.39 5.97 -7.71
N GLU A 212 -2.45 6.74 -8.22
CA GLU A 212 -2.42 7.15 -9.62
C GLU A 212 -1.51 6.20 -10.41
N PHE A 213 -2.04 5.61 -11.50
CA PHE A 213 -1.26 4.78 -12.42
C PHE A 213 -0.82 5.65 -13.60
N PRO A 214 0.41 6.20 -13.57
CA PRO A 214 0.87 7.14 -14.59
C PRO A 214 1.05 6.47 -15.95
N GLY A 215 1.09 7.29 -17.01
CA GLY A 215 1.23 6.84 -18.39
C GLY A 215 -0.10 6.48 -19.07
N THR A 216 0.01 5.92 -20.27
CA THR A 216 -1.14 5.58 -21.11
C THR A 216 -1.28 4.08 -21.28
N VAL A 217 -2.51 3.61 -21.46
CA VAL A 217 -2.87 2.23 -21.80
C VAL A 217 -3.35 2.23 -23.26
N THR A 218 -2.78 1.38 -24.08
CA THR A 218 -3.28 1.14 -25.43
C THR A 218 -4.57 0.33 -25.33
N MET A 219 -5.72 0.92 -25.58
CA MET A 219 -7.02 0.24 -25.41
C MET A 219 -7.28 -0.83 -26.45
N GLU A 220 -6.67 -0.69 -27.64
CA GLU A 220 -6.78 -1.69 -28.69
C GLU A 220 -6.09 -3.00 -28.26
N GLY A 221 -6.76 -4.12 -28.45
CA GLY A 221 -6.24 -5.44 -28.09
C GLY A 221 -6.30 -5.80 -26.60
N VAL A 222 -6.82 -4.92 -25.74
CA VAL A 222 -6.99 -5.26 -24.31
C VAL A 222 -8.00 -6.39 -24.17
N ARG A 223 -7.54 -7.53 -23.68
CA ARG A 223 -8.36 -8.71 -23.38
C ARG A 223 -8.92 -8.68 -22.00
N ASP A 224 -8.07 -8.28 -21.05
CA ASP A 224 -8.37 -8.32 -19.63
C ASP A 224 -7.55 -7.26 -18.89
N ALA A 225 -7.97 -6.84 -17.71
CA ALA A 225 -7.19 -6.00 -16.82
C ALA A 225 -7.57 -6.24 -15.37
N GLU A 226 -6.55 -6.29 -14.53
CA GLU A 226 -6.67 -6.65 -13.14
C GLU A 226 -5.96 -5.63 -12.26
N LEU A 227 -6.62 -5.27 -11.16
CA LEU A 227 -6.05 -4.51 -10.06
C LEU A 227 -5.86 -5.42 -8.86
N PHE A 228 -4.63 -5.49 -8.36
CA PHE A 228 -4.28 -6.18 -7.12
C PHE A 228 -3.79 -5.17 -6.08
N LEU A 229 -4.18 -5.36 -4.82
CA LEU A 229 -3.90 -4.46 -3.71
C LEU A 229 -3.40 -5.24 -2.49
N VAL A 230 -2.51 -4.62 -1.72
CA VAL A 230 -2.04 -5.14 -0.43
C VAL A 230 -2.20 -4.06 0.63
N ALA A 231 -2.83 -4.44 1.73
CA ALA A 231 -3.06 -3.55 2.86
C ALA A 231 -2.88 -4.28 4.20
N PRO A 232 -1.70 -4.16 4.83
CA PRO A 232 -1.52 -4.57 6.21
C PRO A 232 -2.64 -4.04 7.12
N SER A 233 -3.13 -4.87 8.02
CA SER A 233 -4.30 -4.69 8.89
C SER A 233 -5.66 -4.61 8.18
N GLY A 234 -5.71 -4.48 6.86
CA GLY A 234 -6.97 -4.41 6.12
C GLY A 234 -7.74 -5.74 6.15
N GLY A 235 -9.06 -5.66 6.38
CA GLY A 235 -9.94 -6.83 6.47
C GLY A 235 -9.76 -7.66 7.75
N TYR A 236 -8.91 -7.23 8.68
CA TYR A 236 -8.78 -7.85 9.99
C TYR A 236 -9.80 -7.23 10.95
N SER A 237 -10.98 -7.81 11.04
CA SER A 237 -12.04 -7.35 11.93
C SER A 237 -12.34 -8.39 13.01
N LEU A 238 -12.10 -8.03 14.26
CA LEU A 238 -12.62 -8.77 15.41
C LEU A 238 -14.13 -8.62 15.58
N SER A 239 -14.76 -7.64 14.92
CA SER A 239 -16.14 -7.29 15.12
C SER A 239 -17.10 -7.86 14.06
N GLY A 240 -16.59 -8.43 12.96
CA GLY A 240 -17.41 -8.95 11.87
C GLY A 240 -18.36 -7.89 11.26
N ILE A 241 -17.96 -6.61 11.29
CA ILE A 241 -18.74 -5.53 10.69
C ILE A 241 -18.51 -5.57 9.18
N PRO A 242 -19.53 -5.81 8.36
CA PRO A 242 -19.41 -5.78 6.90
C PRO A 242 -19.21 -4.36 6.38
N GLU A 243 -18.66 -4.25 5.16
CA GLU A 243 -18.52 -2.98 4.41
C GLU A 243 -17.58 -1.92 5.04
N MET A 244 -16.52 -2.35 5.70
CA MET A 244 -15.60 -1.42 6.37
C MET A 244 -14.66 -0.68 5.43
N ASN A 245 -14.32 -1.26 4.27
CA ASN A 245 -13.43 -0.65 3.29
C ASN A 245 -14.09 -0.60 1.91
N ARG A 246 -13.77 0.44 1.15
CA ARG A 246 -14.26 0.63 -0.21
C ARG A 246 -13.13 0.86 -1.18
N LEU A 247 -13.24 0.24 -2.34
CA LEU A 247 -12.39 0.49 -3.48
C LEU A 247 -13.19 1.21 -4.55
N TYR A 248 -12.65 2.31 -5.04
CA TYR A 248 -13.13 2.98 -6.24
C TYR A 248 -12.06 2.87 -7.32
N PHE A 249 -12.44 2.49 -8.53
CA PHE A 249 -11.55 2.49 -9.68
C PHE A 249 -12.11 3.42 -10.75
N ASN A 250 -11.31 4.40 -11.17
CA ASN A 250 -11.66 5.39 -12.18
C ASN A 250 -13.01 6.10 -11.93
N ARG A 251 -13.38 6.30 -10.68
CA ARG A 251 -14.61 7.02 -10.33
C ARG A 251 -14.61 8.39 -11.02
N GLY A 252 -15.65 8.66 -11.80
CA GLY A 252 -15.85 9.93 -12.47
C GLY A 252 -16.26 11.03 -11.52
N ASP A 253 -16.18 12.28 -11.99
CA ASP A 253 -16.81 13.39 -11.30
C ASP A 253 -18.33 13.34 -11.51
N GLU A 254 -19.01 12.64 -10.62
CA GLU A 254 -20.47 12.54 -10.65
C GLU A 254 -21.17 13.92 -10.52
N GLY A 255 -20.46 14.92 -9.97
CA GLY A 255 -20.98 16.28 -9.88
C GLY A 255 -21.19 16.93 -11.25
N ALA A 256 -20.43 16.50 -12.26
CA ALA A 256 -20.58 16.99 -13.64
C ALA A 256 -21.81 16.40 -14.36
N VAL A 257 -22.45 15.36 -13.82
CA VAL A 257 -23.60 14.69 -14.44
C VAL A 257 -24.87 14.96 -13.63
N PRO A 258 -25.94 15.50 -14.26
CA PRO A 258 -27.24 15.66 -13.61
C PRO A 258 -27.73 14.34 -13.01
N VAL A 259 -28.25 14.38 -11.79
CA VAL A 259 -28.63 13.19 -11.01
C VAL A 259 -29.54 12.22 -11.79
N VAL A 260 -30.49 12.77 -12.56
CA VAL A 260 -31.42 11.98 -13.37
C VAL A 260 -30.77 11.23 -14.53
N LEU A 261 -29.59 11.66 -14.99
CA LEU A 261 -28.87 11.04 -16.10
C LEU A 261 -27.79 10.03 -15.61
N ARG A 262 -27.42 10.06 -14.34
CA ARG A 262 -26.39 9.18 -13.77
C ARG A 262 -26.62 7.68 -14.07
N PRO A 263 -27.84 7.11 -13.88
CA PRO A 263 -28.06 5.69 -14.19
C PRO A 263 -27.77 5.35 -15.66
N VAL A 264 -28.14 6.25 -16.58
CA VAL A 264 -27.91 6.06 -18.02
C VAL A 264 -26.41 6.15 -18.34
N VAL A 265 -25.72 7.13 -17.77
CA VAL A 265 -24.27 7.30 -17.95
C VAL A 265 -23.51 6.11 -17.38
N HIS A 266 -23.90 5.57 -16.22
CA HIS A 266 -23.29 4.36 -15.64
C HIS A 266 -23.40 3.13 -16.55
N ILE A 267 -24.53 2.97 -17.23
CA ILE A 267 -24.74 1.85 -18.16
C ILE A 267 -23.99 2.04 -19.47
N LEU A 268 -24.07 3.22 -20.06
CA LEU A 268 -23.55 3.47 -21.40
C LEU A 268 -22.06 3.81 -21.41
N PHE A 269 -21.53 4.36 -20.33
CA PHE A 269 -20.14 4.81 -20.19
C PHE A 269 -19.49 4.31 -18.90
N PRO A 270 -19.30 2.99 -18.73
CA PRO A 270 -18.74 2.42 -17.50
C PRO A 270 -17.33 2.93 -17.21
N SER A 271 -16.51 3.19 -18.22
CA SER A 271 -15.17 3.76 -18.04
C SER A 271 -15.17 5.20 -17.50
N PHE A 272 -16.24 5.97 -17.73
CA PHE A 272 -16.42 7.31 -17.14
C PHE A 272 -16.89 7.21 -15.69
N SER A 273 -17.88 6.36 -15.43
CA SER A 273 -18.47 6.20 -14.08
C SER A 273 -17.54 5.48 -13.11
N GLY A 274 -16.65 4.63 -13.66
CA GLY A 274 -15.81 3.75 -12.86
C GLY A 274 -16.62 2.68 -12.10
N LYS A 275 -15.99 2.10 -11.10
CA LYS A 275 -16.59 1.04 -10.28
C LYS A 275 -16.29 1.26 -8.81
N THR A 276 -17.26 0.89 -7.99
CA THR A 276 -17.12 0.81 -6.53
C THR A 276 -17.30 -0.62 -6.08
N TRP A 277 -16.42 -1.10 -5.22
CA TRP A 277 -16.57 -2.33 -4.46
C TRP A 277 -16.60 -1.99 -2.98
N THR A 278 -17.37 -2.74 -2.23
CA THR A 278 -17.45 -2.72 -0.78
C THR A 278 -16.86 -4.01 -0.23
N ASP A 279 -16.52 -4.03 1.04
CA ASP A 279 -15.99 -5.20 1.72
C ASP A 279 -14.76 -5.77 1.00
N ILE A 280 -13.78 -4.89 0.78
CA ILE A 280 -12.50 -5.23 0.19
C ILE A 280 -11.51 -5.66 1.28
N PHE A 281 -10.51 -6.40 0.87
CA PHE A 281 -9.51 -7.09 1.65
C PHE A 281 -10.05 -8.28 2.43
N SER A 282 -9.28 -9.33 2.41
CA SER A 282 -9.45 -10.50 3.27
C SER A 282 -8.10 -10.86 3.86
N THR A 283 -8.06 -11.14 5.15
CA THR A 283 -6.85 -11.65 5.81
C THR A 283 -7.07 -13.05 6.31
N THR A 284 -5.96 -13.76 6.52
CA THR A 284 -5.95 -14.99 7.31
C THR A 284 -5.73 -14.62 8.79
N GLU A 285 -6.17 -15.48 9.71
CA GLU A 285 -5.91 -15.30 11.15
C GLU A 285 -4.41 -15.31 11.50
N LEU A 286 -3.57 -15.90 10.63
CA LEU A 286 -2.14 -16.02 10.84
C LEU A 286 -1.37 -14.74 10.52
N GLN A 287 -1.79 -14.03 9.50
CA GLN A 287 -1.14 -12.81 9.03
C GLN A 287 -2.14 -11.66 9.03
N GLN A 288 -1.68 -10.49 9.42
CA GLN A 288 -2.49 -9.29 9.39
C GLN A 288 -2.30 -8.52 8.07
N ILE A 289 -2.29 -9.24 6.93
CA ILE A 289 -2.11 -8.64 5.60
C ILE A 289 -3.36 -8.90 4.78
N GLY A 290 -4.12 -7.84 4.53
CA GLY A 290 -5.24 -7.87 3.60
C GLY A 290 -4.76 -7.81 2.16
N THR A 291 -5.34 -8.64 1.30
CA THR A 291 -5.17 -8.56 -0.15
C THR A 291 -6.52 -8.48 -0.83
N ASP A 292 -6.56 -7.82 -1.97
CA ASP A 292 -7.77 -7.74 -2.80
C ASP A 292 -7.39 -7.77 -4.29
N LYS A 293 -8.25 -8.39 -5.10
CA LYS A 293 -8.03 -8.59 -6.53
C LYS A 293 -9.32 -8.35 -7.30
N ARG A 294 -9.31 -7.42 -8.26
CA ARG A 294 -10.50 -7.03 -9.01
C ARG A 294 -10.23 -6.95 -10.51
N GLU A 295 -11.15 -7.48 -11.30
CA GLU A 295 -11.21 -7.22 -12.72
C GLU A 295 -11.66 -5.79 -12.97
N VAL A 296 -10.87 -5.03 -13.77
CA VAL A 296 -11.09 -3.59 -14.01
C VAL A 296 -11.16 -3.20 -15.48
N LYS A 297 -11.11 -4.18 -16.42
CA LYS A 297 -11.10 -3.92 -17.86
C LYS A 297 -12.17 -2.96 -18.33
N SER A 298 -13.42 -3.20 -17.93
CA SER A 298 -14.57 -2.37 -18.37
C SER A 298 -14.49 -0.91 -17.91
N PHE A 299 -13.63 -0.61 -16.96
CA PHE A 299 -13.48 0.71 -16.33
C PHE A 299 -12.15 1.38 -16.70
N LEU A 300 -11.28 0.69 -17.46
CA LEU A 300 -10.01 1.25 -17.92
C LEU A 300 -10.22 2.48 -18.80
N ARG A 301 -9.24 3.39 -18.71
CA ARG A 301 -9.13 4.58 -19.55
C ARG A 301 -7.80 4.56 -20.29
N PRO A 302 -7.70 5.24 -21.45
CA PRO A 302 -6.42 5.38 -22.13
C PRO A 302 -5.34 6.08 -21.29
N GLY A 303 -5.74 6.90 -20.32
CA GLY A 303 -4.83 7.55 -19.38
C GLY A 303 -5.55 7.99 -18.11
N GLY A 304 -4.78 8.37 -17.09
CA GLY A 304 -5.31 8.83 -15.81
C GLY A 304 -6.07 7.74 -15.05
N ASN A 305 -5.63 6.48 -15.18
CA ASN A 305 -6.19 5.39 -14.38
C ASN A 305 -5.81 5.57 -12.92
N ARG A 306 -6.78 5.41 -12.02
CA ARG A 306 -6.59 5.59 -10.60
C ARG A 306 -7.46 4.65 -9.78
N ALA A 307 -6.95 4.25 -8.63
CA ALA A 307 -7.71 3.59 -7.59
C ALA A 307 -7.78 4.48 -6.34
N GLU A 308 -8.87 4.42 -5.61
CA GLU A 308 -9.03 5.10 -4.32
C GLU A 308 -9.48 4.07 -3.29
N ILE A 309 -8.76 3.99 -2.18
CA ILE A 309 -9.07 3.11 -1.06
C ILE A 309 -9.58 3.97 0.08
N GLN A 310 -10.82 3.75 0.47
CA GLN A 310 -11.48 4.46 1.55
C GLN A 310 -11.65 3.52 2.75
N ASP A 311 -11.08 3.94 3.88
CA ASP A 311 -11.39 3.30 5.15
C ASP A 311 -12.76 3.75 5.68
N ASN A 312 -13.48 2.81 6.28
CA ASN A 312 -14.74 3.07 6.94
C ASN A 312 -14.76 2.50 8.37
N GLY A 313 -13.61 2.55 9.05
CA GLY A 313 -13.43 2.18 10.45
C GLY A 313 -12.63 0.89 10.71
N ASP A 314 -11.89 0.39 9.72
CA ASP A 314 -11.13 -0.87 9.79
C ASP A 314 -9.66 -0.69 10.24
N TYR A 315 -9.09 0.51 10.12
CA TYR A 315 -7.67 0.75 10.36
C TYR A 315 -6.77 -0.11 9.46
N LEU A 316 -6.32 0.44 8.37
CA LEU A 316 -5.47 -0.25 7.41
C LEU A 316 -4.28 0.61 6.97
N GLN A 317 -3.22 -0.04 6.50
CA GLN A 317 -2.09 0.60 5.85
C GLN A 317 -2.04 0.17 4.38
N LEU A 318 -2.30 1.09 3.44
CA LEU A 318 -2.17 0.77 2.03
C LEU A 318 -0.68 0.78 1.63
N THR A 319 -0.17 -0.32 1.05
CA THR A 319 1.26 -0.47 0.79
C THR A 319 1.61 -0.77 -0.66
N ASN A 320 0.89 -1.66 -1.32
CA ASN A 320 1.21 -2.06 -2.69
C ASN A 320 -0.05 -2.07 -3.56
N ALA A 321 0.15 -1.75 -4.82
CA ALA A 321 -0.84 -1.99 -5.86
C ALA A 321 -0.16 -2.47 -7.15
N VAL A 322 -0.82 -3.39 -7.87
CA VAL A 322 -0.40 -3.81 -9.20
C VAL A 322 -1.58 -3.64 -10.15
N LEU A 323 -1.36 -2.91 -11.23
CA LEU A 323 -2.28 -2.88 -12.35
C LEU A 323 -1.66 -3.70 -13.50
N GLU A 324 -2.29 -4.81 -13.83
CA GLU A 324 -1.95 -5.66 -14.97
C GLU A 324 -2.96 -5.45 -16.09
N VAL A 325 -2.47 -5.23 -17.31
CA VAL A 325 -3.29 -5.14 -18.53
C VAL A 325 -2.83 -6.20 -19.52
N ASN A 326 -3.72 -7.12 -19.87
CA ASN A 326 -3.47 -8.23 -20.78
C ASN A 326 -3.89 -7.87 -22.20
N TYR A 327 -3.03 -8.13 -23.19
CA TYR A 327 -3.30 -7.88 -24.60
C TYR A 327 -3.56 -9.20 -25.34
N GLY A 328 -4.48 -9.18 -26.30
CA GLY A 328 -4.66 -10.25 -27.28
C GLY A 328 -3.47 -10.27 -28.25
N GLU A 329 -3.20 -11.44 -28.83
CA GLU A 329 -2.31 -11.58 -29.98
C GLU A 329 -2.85 -10.84 -31.21
#